data_2759997502c0e69f45eb9c9a17d78c24
#
_entry.id   2759997502c0e69f45eb9c9a17d78c24
#
_cell.length_a   1.000
_cell.length_b   1.000
_cell.length_c   1.000
_cell.angle_alpha   90.00
_cell.angle_beta   90.00
_cell.angle_gamma   90.00
#
_symmetry.space_group_name_H-M   'P 1'
#
loop_
_entity.id
_entity.type
_entity.pdbx_description
1 polymer ?
#
loop_
_entity_poly.entity_id
_entity_poly.type
_entity_poly.pdbx_seq_one_letter_code
_entity_poly.pdbx_strand_id
1 'polypeptide(L)'
;MRPIHSRIDTGGAQFNANVLAYDELLHTLRDRQQWAIDGGPGRDRSIERHLGRGKVMVRDRIDLVIDDGTPFLELSTLSGWEQYENAAPGAGIVTGIGLVHGVPYVFIANDATVKGGSLLPVSIKKHVRAQEIAEENGLGVIYLVDSGGAFLPLQDEIVPDKDHFGGSFYRQARLSAQGLPQLSVVLGGCTAGGAYVPALSDEVIMVRGIGRIFLGGPPIVKAALGEIVDPDELGGAEVHTQVSGVSDYMAD
;
A
#
# COMPACT_ATOMS: atom_id res chain seq x y z
N MET A 1 10.33 -37.10 -19.27
CA MET A 1 11.42 -36.09 -19.32
C MET A 1 12.69 -36.73 -18.74
N ARG A 2 13.87 -36.55 -19.36
CA ARG A 2 15.12 -36.95 -18.75
C ARG A 2 15.56 -35.85 -17.78
N PRO A 3 16.02 -36.18 -16.54
CA PRO A 3 16.52 -35.17 -15.62
C PRO A 3 17.79 -34.50 -16.19
N ILE A 4 17.87 -33.19 -16.01
CA ILE A 4 19.09 -32.42 -16.33
C ILE A 4 20.04 -32.55 -15.13
N HIS A 5 21.19 -33.14 -15.35
CA HIS A 5 22.24 -33.27 -14.32
C HIS A 5 23.16 -32.06 -14.38
N SER A 6 23.37 -31.40 -13.22
CA SER A 6 24.38 -30.35 -13.08
C SER A 6 25.78 -30.90 -13.26
N ARG A 7 26.65 -30.17 -13.96
CA ARG A 7 28.08 -30.46 -14.09
C ARG A 7 28.96 -29.50 -13.28
N ILE A 8 28.31 -28.71 -12.39
CA ILE A 8 29.03 -27.73 -11.55
C ILE A 8 29.80 -28.48 -10.48
N ASP A 9 31.12 -28.21 -10.40
CA ASP A 9 31.96 -28.65 -9.31
C ASP A 9 31.80 -27.73 -8.10
N THR A 10 30.91 -28.11 -7.18
CA THR A 10 30.63 -27.35 -5.96
C THR A 10 31.75 -27.37 -4.92
N GLY A 11 32.78 -28.22 -5.10
CA GLY A 11 33.98 -28.26 -4.25
C GLY A 11 35.13 -27.43 -4.82
N GLY A 12 35.06 -26.96 -6.06
CA GLY A 12 36.12 -26.24 -6.74
C GLY A 12 36.36 -24.82 -6.18
N ALA A 13 37.62 -24.37 -6.29
CA ALA A 13 38.01 -23.04 -5.79
C ALA A 13 37.23 -21.90 -6.43
N GLN A 14 36.93 -22.01 -7.74
CA GLN A 14 36.13 -21.00 -8.45
C GLN A 14 34.69 -20.92 -7.93
N PHE A 15 34.08 -22.08 -7.64
CA PHE A 15 32.74 -22.12 -7.07
C PHE A 15 32.71 -21.44 -5.70
N ASN A 16 33.66 -21.77 -4.82
CA ASN A 16 33.78 -21.18 -3.49
C ASN A 16 33.98 -19.64 -3.56
N ALA A 17 34.85 -19.17 -4.46
CA ALA A 17 35.06 -17.74 -4.68
C ALA A 17 33.77 -17.04 -5.16
N ASN A 18 33.00 -17.66 -6.08
CA ASN A 18 31.73 -17.14 -6.55
C ASN A 18 30.67 -17.10 -5.44
N VAL A 19 30.59 -18.10 -4.57
CA VAL A 19 29.72 -18.16 -3.40
C VAL A 19 29.99 -16.96 -2.49
N LEU A 20 31.24 -16.73 -2.12
CA LEU A 20 31.62 -15.61 -1.25
C LEU A 20 31.23 -14.26 -1.87
N ALA A 21 31.55 -14.04 -3.15
CA ALA A 21 31.18 -12.80 -3.84
C ALA A 21 29.67 -12.60 -3.93
N TYR A 22 28.90 -13.68 -4.12
CA TYR A 22 27.44 -13.62 -4.20
C TYR A 22 26.82 -13.37 -2.81
N ASP A 23 27.37 -13.95 -1.77
CA ASP A 23 26.92 -13.73 -0.38
C ASP A 23 27.09 -12.26 0.04
N GLU A 24 28.17 -11.59 -0.38
CA GLU A 24 28.36 -10.14 -0.14
C GLU A 24 27.25 -9.31 -0.81
N LEU A 25 26.89 -9.65 -2.06
CA LEU A 25 25.81 -8.98 -2.78
C LEU A 25 24.46 -9.22 -2.12
N LEU A 26 24.17 -10.45 -1.68
CA LEU A 26 22.94 -10.78 -0.97
C LEU A 26 22.87 -10.08 0.39
N HIS A 27 23.97 -9.94 1.10
CA HIS A 27 24.03 -9.21 2.36
C HIS A 27 23.68 -7.75 2.14
N THR A 28 24.33 -7.11 1.18
CA THR A 28 24.03 -5.73 0.78
C THR A 28 22.54 -5.53 0.40
N LEU A 29 21.97 -6.46 -0.36
CA LEU A 29 20.55 -6.40 -0.73
C LEU A 29 19.66 -6.49 0.50
N ARG A 30 19.91 -7.43 1.40
CA ARG A 30 19.14 -7.62 2.64
C ARG A 30 19.20 -6.40 3.55
N ASP A 31 20.39 -5.82 3.71
CA ASP A 31 20.57 -4.60 4.51
C ASP A 31 19.76 -3.43 3.96
N ARG A 32 19.76 -3.26 2.63
CA ARG A 32 18.95 -2.22 1.96
C ARG A 32 17.45 -2.48 2.11
N GLN A 33 17.02 -3.74 1.97
CA GLN A 33 15.62 -4.12 2.19
C GLN A 33 15.20 -3.87 3.64
N GLN A 34 16.03 -4.27 4.61
CA GLN A 34 15.76 -4.03 6.02
C GLN A 34 15.67 -2.53 6.33
N TRP A 35 16.61 -1.73 5.80
CA TRP A 35 16.55 -0.29 5.92
C TRP A 35 15.25 0.32 5.37
N ALA A 36 14.77 -0.17 4.21
CA ALA A 36 13.51 0.27 3.63
C ALA A 36 12.29 -0.15 4.48
N ILE A 37 12.35 -1.33 5.10
CA ILE A 37 11.34 -1.85 6.02
C ILE A 37 11.29 -1.01 7.30
N ASP A 38 12.43 -0.71 7.89
CA ASP A 38 12.54 0.12 9.10
C ASP A 38 12.15 1.58 8.83
N GLY A 39 12.18 1.97 7.57
CA GLY A 39 11.65 3.25 7.10
C GLY A 39 12.64 4.39 7.07
N GLY A 40 13.92 4.09 7.21
CA GLY A 40 15.00 5.07 7.15
C GLY A 40 15.04 6.04 8.36
N PRO A 41 16.00 6.95 8.38
CA PRO A 41 16.23 7.84 9.52
C PRO A 41 15.11 8.90 9.66
N GLY A 42 14.83 9.31 10.92
CA GLY A 42 13.92 10.41 11.23
C GLY A 42 12.42 10.05 11.24
N ARG A 43 12.06 8.77 11.17
CA ARG A 43 10.66 8.31 11.23
C ARG A 43 10.08 8.19 12.63
N ASP A 44 10.89 8.14 13.68
CA ASP A 44 10.46 7.85 15.06
C ASP A 44 9.24 8.69 15.47
N ARG A 45 9.29 10.01 15.25
CA ARG A 45 8.17 10.91 15.56
C ARG A 45 6.88 10.60 14.77
N SER A 46 7.02 10.11 13.53
CA SER A 46 5.87 9.73 12.70
C SER A 46 5.27 8.42 13.18
N ILE A 47 6.11 7.47 13.56
CA ILE A 47 5.74 6.18 14.15
C ILE A 47 5.05 6.41 15.50
N GLU A 48 5.66 7.18 16.40
CA GLU A 48 5.05 7.52 17.71
C GLU A 48 3.67 8.14 17.55
N ARG A 49 3.52 9.09 16.63
CA ARG A 49 2.23 9.72 16.33
C ARG A 49 1.22 8.74 15.76
N HIS A 50 1.65 7.80 14.92
CA HIS A 50 0.82 6.77 14.30
C HIS A 50 0.29 5.81 15.36
N LEU A 51 1.18 5.25 16.17
CA LEU A 51 0.84 4.34 17.27
C LEU A 51 0.03 5.05 18.37
N GLY A 52 0.35 6.30 18.70
CA GLY A 52 -0.39 7.11 19.68
C GLY A 52 -1.84 7.44 19.26
N ARG A 53 -2.20 7.20 17.99
CA ARG A 53 -3.58 7.26 17.49
C ARG A 53 -4.30 5.92 17.51
N GLY A 54 -3.73 4.89 18.11
CA GLY A 54 -4.27 3.53 18.14
C GLY A 54 -4.13 2.78 16.82
N LYS A 55 -3.31 3.28 15.88
CA LYS A 55 -3.10 2.62 14.58
C LYS A 55 -1.99 1.58 14.65
N VAL A 56 -2.13 0.54 13.86
CA VAL A 56 -1.15 -0.54 13.69
C VAL A 56 -0.23 -0.23 12.52
N MET A 57 1.04 -0.64 12.59
CA MET A 57 2.01 -0.45 11.49
C MET A 57 1.60 -1.23 10.23
N VAL A 58 2.00 -0.73 9.06
CA VAL A 58 1.50 -1.26 7.78
C VAL A 58 1.77 -2.75 7.57
N ARG A 59 2.95 -3.27 7.95
CA ARG A 59 3.27 -4.70 7.81
C ARG A 59 2.53 -5.55 8.84
N ASP A 60 2.40 -5.05 10.07
CA ASP A 60 1.60 -5.74 11.09
C ASP A 60 0.12 -5.83 10.68
N ARG A 61 -0.42 -4.81 9.96
CA ARG A 61 -1.77 -4.87 9.38
C ARG A 61 -1.90 -5.99 8.35
N ILE A 62 -0.89 -6.19 7.52
CA ILE A 62 -0.86 -7.29 6.53
C ILE A 62 -0.81 -8.63 7.26
N ASP A 63 0.07 -8.75 8.25
CA ASP A 63 0.24 -9.98 9.03
C ASP A 63 -1.03 -10.39 9.79
N LEU A 64 -1.87 -9.41 10.18
CA LEU A 64 -3.19 -9.68 10.81
C LEU A 64 -4.25 -10.17 9.82
N VAL A 65 -4.05 -10.02 8.51
CA VAL A 65 -5.04 -10.38 7.48
C VAL A 65 -4.67 -11.67 6.77
N ILE A 66 -3.38 -11.94 6.57
CA ILE A 66 -2.92 -13.18 5.91
C ILE A 66 -3.08 -14.39 6.83
N ASP A 67 -3.20 -15.55 6.24
CA ASP A 67 -3.33 -16.82 6.96
C ASP A 67 -2.08 -17.08 7.84
N ASP A 68 -2.29 -17.48 9.08
CA ASP A 68 -1.23 -17.74 10.05
C ASP A 68 -0.18 -18.71 9.50
N GLY A 69 1.09 -18.33 9.64
CA GLY A 69 2.24 -19.16 9.24
C GLY A 69 2.46 -19.23 7.71
N THR A 70 1.71 -18.47 6.91
CA THR A 70 1.96 -18.37 5.47
C THR A 70 2.93 -17.22 5.15
N PRO A 71 3.77 -17.37 4.10
CA PRO A 71 4.67 -16.30 3.71
C PRO A 71 3.95 -15.16 3.00
N PHE A 72 4.40 -13.92 3.25
CA PHE A 72 4.05 -12.77 2.44
C PHE A 72 5.16 -12.50 1.42
N LEU A 73 4.84 -12.55 0.13
CA LEU A 73 5.77 -12.18 -0.94
C LEU A 73 5.73 -10.67 -1.17
N GLU A 74 6.55 -9.91 -0.43
CA GLU A 74 6.63 -8.46 -0.63
C GLU A 74 7.28 -8.12 -1.97
N LEU A 75 6.64 -7.25 -2.74
CA LEU A 75 7.09 -6.80 -4.06
C LEU A 75 7.70 -5.40 -3.96
N SER A 76 8.80 -5.20 -4.69
CA SER A 76 9.42 -3.87 -4.88
C SER A 76 9.74 -3.13 -3.56
N THR A 77 10.28 -3.83 -2.58
CA THR A 77 10.65 -3.28 -1.26
C THR A 77 11.57 -2.05 -1.38
N LEU A 78 12.46 -2.03 -2.37
CA LEU A 78 13.41 -0.95 -2.61
C LEU A 78 12.87 0.18 -3.52
N SER A 79 11.58 0.20 -3.84
CA SER A 79 10.99 1.35 -4.55
C SER A 79 11.20 2.63 -3.76
N GLY A 80 11.72 3.67 -4.43
CA GLY A 80 12.06 4.95 -3.76
C GLY A 80 13.45 4.99 -3.12
N TRP A 81 14.24 3.92 -3.20
CA TRP A 81 15.64 3.92 -2.77
C TRP A 81 16.42 5.03 -3.50
N GLU A 82 17.17 5.83 -2.75
CA GLU A 82 17.94 7.00 -3.23
C GLU A 82 17.09 8.07 -3.98
N GLN A 83 15.76 8.00 -3.88
CA GLN A 83 14.86 9.03 -4.39
C GLN A 83 14.32 9.89 -3.25
N TYR A 84 13.93 11.14 -3.57
CA TYR A 84 13.34 12.07 -2.61
C TYR A 84 14.19 12.24 -1.33
N GLU A 85 15.53 12.26 -1.46
CA GLU A 85 16.48 12.33 -0.32
C GLU A 85 16.23 11.19 0.70
N ASN A 86 15.81 10.02 0.23
CA ASN A 86 15.42 8.87 1.05
C ASN A 86 14.24 9.12 2.00
N ALA A 87 13.41 10.12 1.73
CA ALA A 87 12.26 10.45 2.56
C ALA A 87 11.03 9.56 2.32
N ALA A 88 11.10 8.64 1.35
CA ALA A 88 10.00 7.73 0.99
C ALA A 88 10.49 6.29 0.76
N PRO A 89 11.06 5.65 1.80
CA PRO A 89 11.49 4.26 1.70
C PRO A 89 10.30 3.36 1.36
N GLY A 90 10.53 2.36 0.51
CA GLY A 90 9.46 1.49 0.03
C GLY A 90 8.36 2.21 -0.76
N ALA A 91 8.59 3.46 -1.19
CA ALA A 91 7.62 4.32 -1.86
C ALA A 91 6.40 4.72 -0.98
N GLY A 92 6.46 4.58 0.34
CA GLY A 92 5.33 4.86 1.25
C GLY A 92 4.12 3.92 1.09
N ILE A 93 4.28 2.82 0.36
CA ILE A 93 3.29 1.75 0.24
C ILE A 93 3.98 0.38 0.29
N VAL A 94 3.31 -0.60 0.88
CA VAL A 94 3.71 -2.01 0.82
C VAL A 94 2.82 -2.72 -0.19
N THR A 95 3.43 -3.45 -1.11
CA THR A 95 2.72 -4.30 -2.06
C THR A 95 3.26 -5.72 -2.01
N GLY A 96 2.42 -6.70 -2.20
CA GLY A 96 2.84 -8.09 -2.14
C GLY A 96 1.71 -9.07 -2.39
N ILE A 97 2.00 -10.36 -2.29
CA ILE A 97 1.03 -11.44 -2.42
C ILE A 97 1.01 -12.23 -1.12
N GLY A 98 -0.17 -12.41 -0.55
CA GLY A 98 -0.41 -13.22 0.64
C GLY A 98 -1.65 -14.08 0.50
N LEU A 99 -1.77 -15.11 1.31
CA LEU A 99 -2.95 -15.99 1.34
C LEU A 99 -3.97 -15.47 2.36
N VAL A 100 -5.23 -15.45 1.98
CA VAL A 100 -6.36 -15.16 2.87
C VAL A 100 -7.39 -16.28 2.67
N HIS A 101 -7.65 -17.06 3.72
CA HIS A 101 -8.46 -18.28 3.65
C HIS A 101 -8.04 -19.25 2.53
N GLY A 102 -6.72 -19.41 2.35
CA GLY A 102 -6.13 -20.27 1.33
C GLY A 102 -6.17 -19.72 -0.09
N VAL A 103 -6.69 -18.50 -0.30
CA VAL A 103 -6.77 -17.85 -1.61
C VAL A 103 -5.71 -16.75 -1.71
N PRO A 104 -4.91 -16.71 -2.80
CA PRO A 104 -3.91 -15.66 -2.98
C PRO A 104 -4.56 -14.33 -3.40
N TYR A 105 -4.18 -13.25 -2.72
CA TYR A 105 -4.54 -11.87 -3.02
C TYR A 105 -3.31 -11.00 -3.18
N VAL A 106 -3.42 -10.00 -4.05
CA VAL A 106 -2.47 -8.89 -4.07
C VAL A 106 -2.85 -7.89 -3.00
N PHE A 107 -1.89 -7.50 -2.17
CA PHE A 107 -2.04 -6.45 -1.17
C PHE A 107 -1.46 -5.14 -1.68
N ILE A 108 -2.16 -4.04 -1.42
CA ILE A 108 -1.69 -2.67 -1.62
C ILE A 108 -2.01 -1.89 -0.33
N ALA A 109 -0.99 -1.65 0.48
CA ALA A 109 -1.15 -1.10 1.82
C ALA A 109 -0.39 0.22 1.98
N ASN A 110 -1.08 1.29 2.40
CA ASN A 110 -0.45 2.59 2.64
C ASN A 110 0.32 2.61 3.96
N ASP A 111 1.54 3.14 3.92
CA ASP A 111 2.31 3.47 5.11
C ASP A 111 2.13 4.96 5.47
N ALA A 112 1.18 5.24 6.34
CA ALA A 112 0.88 6.61 6.76
C ALA A 112 2.01 7.25 7.61
N THR A 113 3.03 6.50 8.01
CA THR A 113 4.21 7.05 8.69
C THR A 113 5.17 7.71 7.69
N VAL A 114 5.04 7.41 6.40
CA VAL A 114 5.77 8.03 5.29
C VAL A 114 4.93 9.16 4.71
N LYS A 115 5.39 10.41 4.88
CA LYS A 115 4.71 11.61 4.34
C LYS A 115 3.20 11.70 4.63
N GLY A 116 2.74 11.10 5.75
CA GLY A 116 1.32 11.07 6.11
C GLY A 116 0.44 10.22 5.17
N GLY A 117 1.03 9.23 4.50
CA GLY A 117 0.34 8.42 3.50
C GLY A 117 0.12 9.11 2.16
N SER A 118 0.80 10.27 1.93
CA SER A 118 0.75 10.94 0.63
C SER A 118 1.45 10.11 -0.44
N LEU A 119 0.84 10.03 -1.61
CA LEU A 119 1.33 9.27 -2.75
C LEU A 119 2.30 10.13 -3.58
N LEU A 120 3.49 9.62 -3.79
CA LEU A 120 4.52 10.17 -4.66
C LEU A 120 4.45 9.54 -6.06
N PRO A 121 5.09 10.09 -7.09
CA PRO A 121 5.13 9.46 -8.41
C PRO A 121 5.58 7.99 -8.39
N VAL A 122 6.59 7.64 -7.57
CA VAL A 122 7.03 6.25 -7.38
C VAL A 122 6.00 5.39 -6.65
N SER A 123 5.20 5.98 -5.74
CA SER A 123 4.12 5.26 -5.07
C SER A 123 3.05 4.81 -6.06
N ILE A 124 2.71 5.69 -7.01
CA ILE A 124 1.74 5.39 -8.06
C ILE A 124 2.25 4.30 -9.00
N LYS A 125 3.51 4.39 -9.44
CA LYS A 125 4.11 3.33 -10.28
C LYS A 125 4.06 1.96 -9.59
N LYS A 126 4.37 1.93 -8.29
CA LYS A 126 4.32 0.70 -7.51
C LYS A 126 2.88 0.18 -7.36
N HIS A 127 1.91 1.07 -7.09
CA HIS A 127 0.49 0.76 -7.00
C HIS A 127 -0.06 0.17 -8.31
N VAL A 128 0.14 0.88 -9.42
CA VAL A 128 -0.28 0.45 -10.76
C VAL A 128 0.35 -0.89 -11.14
N ARG A 129 1.65 -1.09 -10.85
CA ARG A 129 2.32 -2.36 -11.11
C ARG A 129 1.73 -3.52 -10.30
N ALA A 130 1.34 -3.27 -9.05
CA ALA A 130 0.67 -4.29 -8.23
C ALA A 130 -0.70 -4.68 -8.81
N GLN A 131 -1.48 -3.71 -9.30
CA GLN A 131 -2.75 -3.99 -10.00
C GLN A 131 -2.54 -4.75 -11.32
N GLU A 132 -1.46 -4.45 -12.07
CA GLU A 132 -1.09 -5.21 -13.27
C GLU A 132 -0.79 -6.66 -12.92
N ILE A 133 -0.03 -6.91 -11.88
CA ILE A 133 0.28 -8.27 -11.40
C ILE A 133 -1.00 -9.00 -11.01
N ALA A 134 -1.95 -8.32 -10.35
CA ALA A 134 -3.25 -8.89 -10.03
C ALA A 134 -4.01 -9.29 -11.30
N GLU A 135 -4.13 -8.40 -12.28
CA GLU A 135 -4.82 -8.64 -13.54
C GLU A 135 -4.17 -9.78 -14.33
N GLU A 136 -2.84 -9.76 -14.50
CA GLU A 136 -2.07 -10.76 -15.25
C GLU A 136 -2.18 -12.18 -14.66
N ASN A 137 -2.38 -12.28 -13.33
CA ASN A 137 -2.43 -13.55 -12.61
C ASN A 137 -3.85 -13.96 -12.14
N GLY A 138 -4.87 -13.17 -12.46
CA GLY A 138 -6.25 -13.44 -12.05
C GLY A 138 -6.46 -13.42 -10.54
N LEU A 139 -5.77 -12.50 -9.83
CA LEU A 139 -5.83 -12.36 -8.38
C LEU A 139 -6.77 -11.23 -7.97
N GLY A 140 -7.50 -11.43 -6.87
CA GLY A 140 -8.19 -10.33 -6.19
C GLY A 140 -7.21 -9.36 -5.53
N VAL A 141 -7.68 -8.18 -5.16
CA VAL A 141 -6.85 -7.14 -4.52
C VAL A 141 -7.44 -6.75 -3.17
N ILE A 142 -6.58 -6.66 -2.16
CA ILE A 142 -6.92 -6.11 -0.84
C ILE A 142 -6.15 -4.81 -0.66
N TYR A 143 -6.90 -3.71 -0.50
CA TYR A 143 -6.35 -2.39 -0.21
C TYR A 143 -6.46 -2.11 1.28
N LEU A 144 -5.33 -1.88 1.96
CA LEU A 144 -5.29 -1.39 3.34
C LEU A 144 -5.01 0.11 3.32
N VAL A 145 -6.07 0.91 3.40
CA VAL A 145 -6.04 2.33 3.02
C VAL A 145 -5.84 3.24 4.23
N ASP A 146 -4.81 4.07 4.14
CA ASP A 146 -4.49 5.16 5.08
C ASP A 146 -3.72 6.23 4.31
N SER A 147 -4.42 6.94 3.40
CA SER A 147 -3.82 7.76 2.34
C SER A 147 -4.14 9.23 2.48
N GLY A 148 -3.11 10.07 2.46
CA GLY A 148 -3.24 11.52 2.36
C GLY A 148 -3.58 12.04 0.95
N GLY A 149 -3.78 11.16 -0.03
CA GLY A 149 -3.95 11.53 -1.44
C GLY A 149 -2.63 11.85 -2.13
N ALA A 150 -2.68 12.56 -3.27
CA ALA A 150 -1.48 12.93 -4.02
C ALA A 150 -0.60 13.90 -3.22
N PHE A 151 0.72 13.72 -3.30
CA PHE A 151 1.67 14.68 -2.76
C PHE A 151 1.63 15.97 -3.59
N LEU A 152 0.97 16.99 -3.08
CA LEU A 152 0.61 18.20 -3.82
C LEU A 152 1.78 18.88 -4.57
N PRO A 153 3.01 18.95 -4.02
CA PRO A 153 4.12 19.55 -4.75
C PRO A 153 4.52 18.84 -6.04
N LEU A 154 4.08 17.59 -6.24
CA LEU A 154 4.36 16.76 -7.44
C LEU A 154 3.06 16.25 -8.08
N GLN A 155 1.94 16.94 -7.89
CA GLN A 155 0.63 16.47 -8.38
C GLN A 155 0.54 16.35 -9.90
N ASP A 156 1.27 17.15 -10.63
CA ASP A 156 1.39 17.11 -12.09
C ASP A 156 2.07 15.83 -12.61
N GLU A 157 2.94 15.22 -11.80
CA GLU A 157 3.58 13.93 -12.06
C GLU A 157 2.76 12.73 -11.55
N ILE A 158 1.65 12.97 -10.84
CA ILE A 158 0.87 11.92 -10.16
C ILE A 158 -0.47 11.67 -10.84
N VAL A 159 -1.17 12.73 -11.30
CA VAL A 159 -2.59 12.63 -11.66
C VAL A 159 -2.85 12.30 -13.13
N PRO A 160 -2.11 12.84 -14.14
CA PRO A 160 -2.71 13.13 -15.44
C PRO A 160 -2.78 12.00 -16.46
N ASP A 161 -2.21 10.81 -16.32
CA ASP A 161 -2.08 9.85 -17.44
C ASP A 161 -2.42 8.40 -17.04
N LYS A 162 -2.47 7.53 -18.06
CA LYS A 162 -2.73 6.08 -17.94
C LYS A 162 -1.74 5.33 -17.04
N ASP A 163 -0.51 5.80 -16.96
CA ASP A 163 0.57 5.25 -16.13
C ASP A 163 0.69 5.99 -14.78
N HIS A 164 -0.26 6.89 -14.50
CA HIS A 164 -0.41 7.65 -13.28
C HIS A 164 -1.66 7.22 -12.48
N PHE A 165 -2.12 8.06 -11.57
CA PHE A 165 -3.21 7.71 -10.66
C PHE A 165 -4.55 7.49 -11.39
N GLY A 166 -4.79 8.18 -12.50
CA GLY A 166 -5.94 7.91 -13.37
C GLY A 166 -5.96 6.47 -13.91
N GLY A 167 -4.79 5.92 -14.23
CA GLY A 167 -4.63 4.52 -14.63
C GLY A 167 -4.98 3.52 -13.53
N SER A 168 -4.75 3.87 -12.26
CA SER A 168 -5.15 3.04 -11.11
C SER A 168 -6.68 2.87 -11.05
N PHE A 169 -7.45 3.95 -11.23
CA PHE A 169 -8.91 3.89 -11.24
C PHE A 169 -9.46 3.08 -12.43
N TYR A 170 -8.87 3.27 -13.62
CA TYR A 170 -9.21 2.46 -14.78
C TYR A 170 -8.98 0.97 -14.53
N ARG A 171 -7.86 0.60 -13.89
CA ARG A 171 -7.56 -0.78 -13.56
C ARG A 171 -8.51 -1.36 -12.51
N GLN A 172 -8.91 -0.58 -11.50
CA GLN A 172 -9.93 -1.00 -10.54
C GLN A 172 -11.24 -1.37 -11.26
N ALA A 173 -11.72 -0.50 -12.14
CA ALA A 173 -12.92 -0.78 -12.91
C ALA A 173 -12.78 -2.04 -13.80
N ARG A 174 -11.60 -2.27 -14.37
CA ARG A 174 -11.34 -3.47 -15.18
C ARG A 174 -11.28 -4.75 -14.35
N LEU A 175 -10.62 -4.72 -13.21
CA LEU A 175 -10.52 -5.88 -12.30
C LEU A 175 -11.94 -6.30 -11.85
N SER A 176 -12.78 -5.37 -11.42
CA SER A 176 -14.18 -5.65 -11.09
C SER A 176 -14.95 -6.20 -12.29
N ALA A 177 -14.78 -5.62 -13.48
CA ALA A 177 -15.45 -6.12 -14.70
C ALA A 177 -15.02 -7.55 -15.10
N GLN A 178 -13.83 -7.98 -14.69
CA GLN A 178 -13.32 -9.36 -14.87
C GLN A 178 -13.74 -10.31 -13.75
N GLY A 179 -14.47 -9.83 -12.74
CA GLY A 179 -14.87 -10.63 -11.58
C GLY A 179 -13.73 -10.91 -10.60
N LEU A 180 -12.65 -10.11 -10.64
CA LEU A 180 -11.56 -10.20 -9.68
C LEU A 180 -11.92 -9.31 -8.47
N PRO A 181 -12.16 -9.91 -7.29
CA PRO A 181 -12.70 -9.17 -6.15
C PRO A 181 -11.70 -8.13 -5.63
N GLN A 182 -12.22 -6.96 -5.28
CA GLN A 182 -11.46 -5.86 -4.71
C GLN A 182 -12.08 -5.44 -3.39
N LEU A 183 -11.33 -5.61 -2.31
CA LEU A 183 -11.74 -5.25 -0.96
C LEU A 183 -10.89 -4.10 -0.45
N SER A 184 -11.52 -3.10 0.13
CA SER A 184 -10.82 -2.01 0.82
C SER A 184 -11.11 -2.03 2.31
N VAL A 185 -10.04 -1.96 3.11
CA VAL A 185 -10.14 -1.74 4.56
C VAL A 185 -9.58 -0.35 4.87
N VAL A 186 -10.44 0.53 5.37
CA VAL A 186 -10.09 1.93 5.65
C VAL A 186 -9.61 2.06 7.09
N LEU A 187 -8.30 2.14 7.25
CA LEU A 187 -7.57 2.12 8.52
C LEU A 187 -6.99 3.49 8.91
N GLY A 188 -7.51 4.53 8.29
CA GLY A 188 -7.07 5.91 8.51
C GLY A 188 -7.80 6.88 7.61
N GLY A 189 -7.21 8.07 7.42
CA GLY A 189 -7.76 9.05 6.48
C GLY A 189 -7.60 8.59 5.04
N CYS A 190 -8.65 8.78 4.22
CA CYS A 190 -8.62 8.66 2.78
C CYS A 190 -9.08 9.98 2.20
N THR A 191 -8.14 10.78 1.70
CA THR A 191 -8.43 12.14 1.23
C THR A 191 -8.18 12.31 -0.26
N ALA A 192 -8.95 13.18 -0.88
CA ALA A 192 -8.84 13.56 -2.29
C ALA A 192 -8.79 12.33 -3.22
N GLY A 193 -7.75 12.19 -4.05
CA GLY A 193 -7.58 11.02 -4.92
C GLY A 193 -7.52 9.68 -4.18
N GLY A 194 -7.03 9.66 -2.92
CA GLY A 194 -7.01 8.46 -2.08
C GLY A 194 -8.39 7.95 -1.68
N ALA A 195 -9.41 8.81 -1.68
CA ALA A 195 -10.79 8.45 -1.37
C ALA A 195 -11.46 7.60 -2.46
N TYR A 196 -10.95 7.69 -3.70
CA TYR A 196 -11.50 6.89 -4.81
C TYR A 196 -11.13 5.41 -4.71
N VAL A 197 -9.98 5.07 -4.09
CA VAL A 197 -9.57 3.66 -3.97
C VAL A 197 -10.62 2.84 -3.23
N PRO A 198 -11.07 3.18 -2.01
CA PRO A 198 -12.15 2.45 -1.38
C PRO A 198 -13.49 2.62 -2.11
N ALA A 199 -13.81 3.82 -2.61
CA ALA A 199 -15.11 4.07 -3.25
C ALA A 199 -15.31 3.31 -4.58
N LEU A 200 -14.24 2.84 -5.22
CA LEU A 200 -14.27 2.02 -6.44
C LEU A 200 -14.04 0.52 -6.15
N SER A 201 -13.84 0.13 -4.91
CA SER A 201 -13.74 -1.28 -4.52
C SER A 201 -15.11 -1.96 -4.52
N ASP A 202 -15.13 -3.29 -4.68
CA ASP A 202 -16.37 -4.06 -4.70
C ASP A 202 -16.99 -4.16 -3.29
N GLU A 203 -16.14 -4.19 -2.24
CA GLU A 203 -16.57 -4.13 -0.84
C GLU A 203 -15.63 -3.23 -0.01
N VAL A 204 -16.22 -2.49 0.91
CA VAL A 204 -15.52 -1.51 1.76
C VAL A 204 -15.83 -1.74 3.23
N ILE A 205 -14.77 -1.91 4.02
CA ILE A 205 -14.83 -2.00 5.48
C ILE A 205 -14.19 -0.74 6.06
N MET A 206 -14.89 -0.01 6.92
CA MET A 206 -14.34 1.14 7.64
C MET A 206 -14.17 0.85 9.12
N VAL A 207 -13.00 1.19 9.67
CA VAL A 207 -12.74 1.05 11.10
C VAL A 207 -13.21 2.30 11.85
N ARG A 208 -14.08 2.11 12.84
CA ARG A 208 -14.67 3.16 13.66
C ARG A 208 -13.60 4.03 14.32
N GLY A 209 -13.84 5.34 14.37
CA GLY A 209 -12.98 6.31 15.05
C GLY A 209 -11.66 6.63 14.38
N ILE A 210 -11.16 5.78 13.43
CA ILE A 210 -9.93 6.03 12.67
C ILE A 210 -10.14 6.10 11.16
N GLY A 211 -11.06 5.32 10.61
CA GLY A 211 -11.38 5.28 9.18
C GLY A 211 -12.19 6.50 8.77
N ARG A 212 -11.73 7.24 7.76
CA ARG A 212 -12.43 8.42 7.22
C ARG A 212 -12.24 8.52 5.71
N ILE A 213 -13.31 8.81 4.99
CA ILE A 213 -13.29 9.02 3.54
C ILE A 213 -13.91 10.38 3.24
N PHE A 214 -13.17 11.27 2.58
CA PHE A 214 -13.72 12.52 2.04
C PHE A 214 -12.83 13.10 0.94
N LEU A 215 -13.43 13.75 -0.05
CA LEU A 215 -12.70 14.44 -1.12
C LEU A 215 -12.01 15.70 -0.60
N GLY A 216 -12.68 16.45 0.25
CA GLY A 216 -12.14 17.62 0.95
C GLY A 216 -12.34 17.49 2.45
N GLY A 217 -11.23 17.41 3.20
CA GLY A 217 -11.28 17.32 4.66
C GLY A 217 -11.72 18.62 5.34
N PRO A 218 -11.94 18.62 6.67
CA PRO A 218 -12.44 19.77 7.42
C PRO A 218 -11.71 21.09 7.16
N PRO A 219 -10.37 21.16 6.96
CA PRO A 219 -9.70 22.39 6.60
C PRO A 219 -10.15 22.99 5.26
N ILE A 220 -10.44 22.12 4.27
CA ILE A 220 -10.90 22.53 2.95
C ILE A 220 -12.36 23.02 3.03
N VAL A 221 -13.23 22.32 3.78
CA VAL A 221 -14.61 22.74 4.04
C VAL A 221 -14.62 24.11 4.68
N LYS A 222 -13.79 24.32 5.71
CA LYS A 222 -13.67 25.62 6.37
C LYS A 222 -13.19 26.71 5.42
N ALA A 223 -12.21 26.43 4.58
CA ALA A 223 -11.69 27.43 3.63
C ALA A 223 -12.68 27.77 2.52
N ALA A 224 -13.46 26.80 2.05
CA ALA A 224 -14.39 26.97 0.94
C ALA A 224 -15.76 27.52 1.37
N LEU A 225 -16.28 27.06 2.52
CA LEU A 225 -17.65 27.34 2.97
C LEU A 225 -17.72 28.18 4.26
N GLY A 226 -16.59 28.32 4.97
CA GLY A 226 -16.54 28.95 6.30
C GLY A 226 -17.07 28.07 7.43
N GLU A 227 -17.45 26.83 7.15
CA GLU A 227 -18.04 25.89 8.10
C GLU A 227 -16.98 25.12 8.88
N ILE A 228 -17.23 24.90 10.16
CA ILE A 228 -16.41 24.03 11.01
C ILE A 228 -17.18 22.73 11.17
N VAL A 229 -16.62 21.64 10.65
CA VAL A 229 -17.22 20.30 10.68
C VAL A 229 -16.31 19.33 11.42
N ASP A 230 -16.93 18.40 12.16
CA ASP A 230 -16.20 17.29 12.76
C ASP A 230 -15.79 16.29 11.67
N PRO A 231 -14.56 15.71 11.72
CA PRO A 231 -14.11 14.74 10.71
C PRO A 231 -14.95 13.47 10.63
N ASP A 232 -15.51 13.00 11.74
CA ASP A 232 -16.35 11.80 11.77
C ASP A 232 -17.76 12.09 11.26
N GLU A 233 -18.28 13.28 11.53
CA GLU A 233 -19.56 13.77 10.95
C GLU A 233 -19.44 14.03 9.45
N LEU A 234 -18.26 14.44 8.97
CA LEU A 234 -18.03 14.71 7.55
C LEU A 234 -17.89 13.41 6.73
N GLY A 235 -17.20 12.42 7.23
CA GLY A 235 -16.88 11.21 6.47
C GLY A 235 -16.33 10.05 7.30
N GLY A 236 -16.83 9.89 8.54
CA GLY A 236 -16.48 8.77 9.41
C GLY A 236 -17.21 7.47 9.03
N ALA A 237 -16.85 6.40 9.73
CA ALA A 237 -17.38 5.06 9.45
C ALA A 237 -18.91 5.00 9.58
N GLU A 238 -19.49 5.63 10.61
CA GLU A 238 -20.95 5.65 10.80
C GLU A 238 -21.68 6.35 9.64
N VAL A 239 -21.18 7.50 9.21
CA VAL A 239 -21.78 8.25 8.10
C VAL A 239 -21.76 7.43 6.82
N HIS A 240 -20.63 6.80 6.51
CA HIS A 240 -20.49 6.07 5.26
C HIS A 240 -21.19 4.70 5.27
N THR A 241 -21.36 4.07 6.43
CA THR A 241 -22.06 2.80 6.53
C THR A 241 -23.59 2.97 6.67
N GLN A 242 -24.06 4.02 7.38
CA GLN A 242 -25.47 4.15 7.73
C GLN A 242 -26.22 5.17 6.86
N VAL A 243 -25.53 6.15 6.28
CA VAL A 243 -26.17 7.27 5.57
C VAL A 243 -25.82 7.29 4.09
N SER A 244 -24.53 7.32 3.73
CA SER A 244 -24.12 7.45 2.33
C SER A 244 -24.05 6.14 1.56
N GLY A 245 -23.86 5.01 2.24
CA GLY A 245 -23.70 3.71 1.61
C GLY A 245 -22.36 3.53 0.85
N VAL A 246 -21.36 4.36 1.13
CA VAL A 246 -20.01 4.21 0.54
C VAL A 246 -19.25 3.05 1.20
N SER A 247 -19.55 2.73 2.45
CA SER A 247 -18.98 1.59 3.15
C SER A 247 -20.05 0.52 3.38
N ASP A 248 -19.71 -0.73 3.13
CA ASP A 248 -20.60 -1.89 3.32
C ASP A 248 -20.58 -2.36 4.77
N TYR A 249 -19.42 -2.30 5.42
CA TYR A 249 -19.21 -2.79 6.77
C TYR A 249 -18.49 -1.77 7.64
N MET A 250 -18.81 -1.81 8.93
CA MET A 250 -18.09 -1.08 9.97
C MET A 250 -17.49 -2.08 10.96
N ALA A 251 -16.19 -1.92 11.25
CA ALA A 251 -15.45 -2.67 12.24
C ALA A 251 -15.05 -1.77 13.43
N ASP A 252 -14.84 -2.35 14.60
CA ASP A 252 -14.37 -1.66 15.82
C ASP A 252 -12.85 -1.72 15.98
#